data_c9905e31e5e97f6110a5cc7a663dc0d5
#
_entry.id   c9905e31e5e97f6110a5cc7a663dc0d5
#
_cell.length_a   1.000
_cell.length_b   1.000
_cell.length_c   1.000
_cell.angle_alpha   90.00
_cell.angle_beta   90.00
_cell.angle_gamma   90.00
#
_symmetry.space_group_name_H-M   'P 1'
#
loop_
_entity.id
_entity.type
_entity.pdbx_description
1 polymer ?
#
loop_
_entity_poly.entity_id
_entity_poly.type
_entity_poly.pdbx_seq_one_letter_code
_entity_poly.pdbx_strand_id
1 'polypeptide(L)'
;MAKHPNQTGWYYNENNCIACRACEAGCKQEFDLPVGVRRRRVIIREEGKYPNPKVRYLSTACNHCEEPSCMKACPVGAYTKEKIFGVVLIDQGKCIGCKRCAAACPYGAPVFDEKKSKMDKCTFCIHRLSEGLPPACVRTCPGYALWHGKLPDIEEQRTPPGIYRRPLTKTLPGFADPKLTGPSVRFSENK
;
A
#
# COMPACT_ATOMS: atom_id res chain seq x y z
N MET A 1 -10.80 -17.53 -4.91
CA MET A 1 -9.44 -18.09 -4.81
C MET A 1 -9.08 -18.27 -3.35
N ALA A 2 -8.33 -19.31 -2.99
CA ALA A 2 -7.87 -19.49 -1.61
C ALA A 2 -6.91 -18.35 -1.23
N LYS A 3 -7.03 -17.83 0.01
CA LYS A 3 -6.13 -16.79 0.55
C LYS A 3 -4.69 -17.28 0.50
N HIS A 4 -3.78 -16.42 0.05
CA HIS A 4 -2.35 -16.77 0.03
C HIS A 4 -1.85 -16.94 1.48
N PRO A 5 -1.32 -18.13 1.89
CA PRO A 5 -1.03 -18.44 3.29
C PRO A 5 -0.01 -17.48 3.92
N ASN A 6 0.92 -16.97 3.13
CA ASN A 6 1.96 -16.04 3.58
C ASN A 6 1.74 -14.60 3.08
N GLN A 7 0.47 -14.22 2.81
CA GLN A 7 0.16 -12.86 2.32
C GLN A 7 0.73 -11.82 3.26
N THR A 8 1.67 -11.02 2.77
CA THR A 8 2.18 -9.85 3.48
C THR A 8 1.20 -8.69 3.33
N GLY A 9 0.97 -7.98 4.42
CA GLY A 9 0.02 -6.88 4.47
C GLY A 9 0.55 -5.64 5.18
N TRP A 10 -0.17 -4.55 5.01
CA TRP A 10 0.05 -3.30 5.71
C TRP A 10 -0.86 -3.20 6.95
N TYR A 11 -0.32 -2.64 8.01
CA TYR A 11 -1.10 -2.03 9.08
C TYR A 11 -0.88 -0.52 9.04
N TYR A 12 -1.95 0.23 9.21
CA TYR A 12 -1.91 1.68 9.25
C TYR A 12 -2.78 2.23 10.37
N ASN A 13 -2.17 3.09 11.19
CA ASN A 13 -2.84 3.83 12.25
C ASN A 13 -2.88 5.31 11.90
N GLU A 14 -4.05 5.82 11.52
CA GLU A 14 -4.19 7.23 11.11
C GLU A 14 -3.96 8.21 12.27
N ASN A 15 -4.21 7.82 13.54
CA ASN A 15 -3.99 8.68 14.70
C ASN A 15 -2.51 8.99 14.94
N ASN A 16 -1.64 8.12 14.47
CA ASN A 16 -0.20 8.27 14.60
C ASN A 16 0.41 8.99 13.40
N CYS A 17 -0.36 9.20 12.36
CA CYS A 17 0.13 9.88 11.16
C CYS A 17 0.09 11.40 11.35
N ILE A 18 1.24 12.02 11.22
CA ILE A 18 1.41 13.49 11.31
C ILE A 18 1.56 14.15 9.94
N ALA A 19 1.22 13.45 8.86
CA ALA A 19 1.35 13.88 7.47
C ALA A 19 2.75 14.37 7.04
N CYS A 20 3.81 14.00 7.73
CA CYS A 20 5.20 14.45 7.47
C CYS A 20 5.78 13.99 6.13
N ARG A 21 5.12 13.05 5.43
CA ARG A 21 5.55 12.47 4.14
C ARG A 21 6.91 11.76 4.13
N ALA A 22 7.54 11.52 5.27
CA ALA A 22 8.80 10.76 5.36
C ALA A 22 8.69 9.38 4.69
N CYS A 23 7.53 8.73 4.75
CA CYS A 23 7.26 7.47 4.06
C CYS A 23 7.26 7.59 2.52
N GLU A 24 6.88 8.75 1.96
CA GLU A 24 7.02 9.05 0.54
C GLU A 24 8.49 9.24 0.17
N ALA A 25 9.19 10.08 0.94
CA ALA A 25 10.61 10.37 0.72
C ALA A 25 11.46 9.10 0.83
N GLY A 26 11.27 8.28 1.86
CA GLY A 26 11.97 7.01 2.02
C GLY A 26 11.70 6.03 0.87
N CYS A 27 10.48 5.98 0.35
CA CYS A 27 10.17 5.17 -0.82
C CYS A 27 10.84 5.70 -2.09
N LYS A 28 10.89 7.04 -2.27
CA LYS A 28 11.58 7.65 -3.41
C LYS A 28 13.09 7.40 -3.37
N GLN A 29 13.70 7.56 -2.22
CA GLN A 29 15.13 7.34 -2.02
C GLN A 29 15.52 5.87 -2.25
N GLU A 30 14.74 4.94 -1.71
CA GLU A 30 15.01 3.50 -1.82
C GLU A 30 15.04 3.00 -3.28
N PHE A 31 14.25 3.61 -4.16
CA PHE A 31 14.07 3.14 -5.55
C PHE A 31 14.54 4.15 -6.59
N ASP A 32 15.20 5.23 -6.19
CA ASP A 32 15.60 6.34 -7.07
C ASP A 32 14.45 6.77 -8.01
N LEU A 33 13.26 6.98 -7.44
CA LEU A 33 12.08 7.28 -8.25
C LEU A 33 12.16 8.72 -8.82
N PRO A 34 11.92 8.88 -10.12
CA PRO A 34 11.97 10.19 -10.75
C PRO A 34 10.87 11.13 -10.23
N VAL A 35 11.01 12.41 -10.51
CA VAL A 35 9.97 13.42 -10.27
C VAL A 35 8.65 12.97 -10.93
N GLY A 36 7.52 13.13 -10.24
CA GLY A 36 6.21 12.68 -10.70
C GLY A 36 5.85 11.25 -10.30
N VAL A 37 6.81 10.34 -10.17
CA VAL A 37 6.54 8.95 -9.77
C VAL A 37 6.52 8.83 -8.25
N ARG A 38 5.38 8.43 -7.70
CA ARG A 38 5.17 8.18 -6.26
C ARG A 38 4.47 6.87 -6.04
N ARG A 39 5.20 5.87 -5.52
CA ARG A 39 4.64 4.55 -5.18
C ARG A 39 3.86 4.56 -3.87
N ARG A 40 4.15 5.50 -2.97
CA ARG A 40 3.41 5.80 -1.74
C ARG A 40 3.03 7.27 -1.73
N ARG A 41 1.86 7.58 -1.18
CA ARG A 41 1.31 8.94 -1.12
C ARG A 41 0.61 9.17 0.22
N VAL A 42 0.78 10.33 0.80
CA VAL A 42 -0.01 10.81 1.93
C VAL A 42 -1.11 11.71 1.40
N ILE A 43 -2.34 11.29 1.58
CA ILE A 43 -3.54 12.04 1.22
C ILE A 43 -4.03 12.74 2.47
N ILE A 44 -4.29 14.03 2.37
CA ILE A 44 -4.90 14.84 3.42
C ILE A 44 -6.37 15.04 3.01
N ARG A 45 -7.28 14.76 3.92
CA ARG A 45 -8.72 14.96 3.76
C ARG A 45 -9.23 15.85 4.87
N GLU A 46 -9.94 16.87 4.48
CA GLU A 46 -10.64 17.76 5.39
C GLU A 46 -12.12 17.42 5.35
N GLU A 47 -12.71 17.20 6.50
CA GLU A 47 -14.11 16.84 6.70
C GLU A 47 -14.74 17.77 7.74
N GLY A 48 -16.08 17.89 7.69
CA GLY A 48 -16.83 18.74 8.62
C GLY A 48 -16.87 20.21 8.19
N LYS A 49 -17.41 21.04 9.09
CA LYS A 49 -17.57 22.50 8.90
C LYS A 49 -17.21 23.21 10.19
N TYR A 50 -16.80 24.48 10.06
CA TYR A 50 -16.59 25.34 11.22
C TYR A 50 -17.84 25.31 12.14
N PRO A 51 -17.70 25.19 13.47
CA PRO A 51 -16.45 25.26 14.24
C PRO A 51 -15.77 23.89 14.46
N ASN A 52 -16.20 22.79 13.85
CA ASN A 52 -15.72 21.43 14.10
C ASN A 52 -15.08 20.79 12.85
N PRO A 53 -14.03 21.37 12.24
CA PRO A 53 -13.32 20.72 11.14
C PRO A 53 -12.56 19.49 11.65
N LYS A 54 -12.50 18.45 10.81
CA LYS A 54 -11.70 17.24 11.04
C LYS A 54 -10.71 17.07 9.91
N VAL A 55 -9.46 16.79 10.23
CA VAL A 55 -8.44 16.47 9.24
C VAL A 55 -8.02 15.02 9.40
N ARG A 56 -8.00 14.29 8.29
CA ARG A 56 -7.56 12.90 8.24
C ARG A 56 -6.36 12.76 7.33
N TYR A 57 -5.41 11.96 7.76
CA TYR A 57 -4.21 11.64 7.00
C TYR A 57 -4.23 10.18 6.60
N LEU A 58 -4.03 9.89 5.32
CA LEU A 58 -4.05 8.54 4.80
C LEU A 58 -2.80 8.27 3.96
N SER A 59 -1.88 7.45 4.50
CA SER A 59 -0.72 7.00 3.74
C SER A 59 -1.07 5.77 2.93
N THR A 60 -1.20 5.92 1.62
CA THR A 60 -1.58 4.86 0.69
C THR A 60 -0.45 4.40 -0.21
N ALA A 61 -0.48 3.12 -0.57
CA ALA A 61 0.38 2.50 -1.58
C ALA A 61 -0.41 1.35 -2.25
N CYS A 62 0.25 0.52 -3.05
CA CYS A 62 -0.36 -0.71 -3.51
C CYS A 62 -0.72 -1.61 -2.31
N ASN A 63 -1.95 -2.13 -2.32
CA ASN A 63 -2.47 -3.01 -1.27
C ASN A 63 -2.19 -4.49 -1.52
N HIS A 64 -1.50 -4.85 -2.60
CA HIS A 64 -1.15 -6.22 -2.97
C HIS A 64 -2.33 -7.19 -2.81
N CYS A 65 -3.46 -6.80 -3.38
CA CYS A 65 -4.77 -7.41 -3.24
C CYS A 65 -4.77 -8.93 -3.47
N GLU A 66 -5.74 -9.62 -2.86
CA GLU A 66 -5.98 -11.04 -3.09
C GLU A 66 -6.42 -11.28 -4.53
N GLU A 67 -7.35 -10.48 -5.02
CA GLU A 67 -7.85 -10.46 -6.40
C GLU A 67 -7.48 -9.14 -7.10
N PRO A 68 -6.25 -9.01 -7.62
CA PRO A 68 -5.78 -7.73 -8.16
C PRO A 68 -6.48 -7.38 -9.47
N SER A 69 -7.38 -6.37 -9.46
CA SER A 69 -8.01 -5.86 -10.68
C SER A 69 -7.00 -5.38 -11.73
N CYS A 70 -5.87 -4.83 -11.29
CA CYS A 70 -4.77 -4.42 -12.17
C CYS A 70 -4.15 -5.58 -12.94
N MET A 71 -4.07 -6.78 -12.34
CA MET A 71 -3.58 -7.98 -13.01
C MET A 71 -4.59 -8.48 -14.03
N LYS A 72 -5.90 -8.50 -13.67
CA LYS A 72 -6.99 -8.90 -14.56
C LYS A 72 -7.08 -7.99 -15.80
N ALA A 73 -6.79 -6.71 -15.65
CA ALA A 73 -6.88 -5.69 -16.71
C ALA A 73 -5.64 -5.62 -17.62
N CYS A 74 -4.57 -6.37 -17.31
CA CYS A 74 -3.32 -6.28 -18.09
C CYS A 74 -3.39 -7.14 -19.35
N PRO A 75 -3.37 -6.54 -20.57
CA PRO A 75 -3.52 -7.29 -21.82
C PRO A 75 -2.30 -8.16 -22.15
N VAL A 76 -1.13 -7.82 -21.60
CA VAL A 76 0.13 -8.52 -21.88
C VAL A 76 0.59 -9.41 -20.73
N GLY A 77 -0.24 -9.61 -19.71
CA GLY A 77 0.09 -10.47 -18.57
C GLY A 77 1.35 -10.05 -17.81
N ALA A 78 1.65 -8.74 -17.73
CA ALA A 78 2.84 -8.23 -17.05
C ALA A 78 2.79 -8.34 -15.52
N TYR A 79 1.64 -8.68 -14.94
CA TYR A 79 1.49 -8.80 -13.50
C TYR A 79 1.63 -10.24 -13.02
N THR A 80 2.33 -10.40 -11.90
CA THR A 80 2.44 -11.70 -11.20
C THR A 80 2.16 -11.53 -9.73
N LYS A 81 1.59 -12.54 -9.09
CA LYS A 81 1.49 -12.64 -7.63
C LYS A 81 2.61 -13.55 -7.16
N GLU A 82 3.57 -12.97 -6.45
CA GLU A 82 4.76 -13.64 -5.96
C GLU A 82 4.38 -14.66 -4.86
N LYS A 83 5.05 -15.84 -4.84
CA LYS A 83 4.62 -16.99 -4.05
C LYS A 83 5.07 -16.96 -2.58
N ILE A 84 6.15 -16.26 -2.24
CA ILE A 84 6.70 -16.28 -0.87
C ILE A 84 5.96 -15.30 0.03
N PHE A 85 5.77 -14.06 -0.44
CA PHE A 85 5.17 -12.97 0.32
C PHE A 85 3.74 -12.62 -0.12
N GLY A 86 3.24 -13.23 -1.21
CA GLY A 86 1.93 -12.91 -1.77
C GLY A 86 1.82 -11.51 -2.39
N VAL A 87 2.94 -10.85 -2.67
CA VAL A 87 2.95 -9.49 -3.23
C VAL A 87 2.68 -9.51 -4.74
N VAL A 88 2.01 -8.47 -5.23
CA VAL A 88 1.75 -8.31 -6.67
C VAL A 88 2.88 -7.50 -7.27
N LEU A 89 3.52 -7.99 -8.32
CA LEU A 89 4.64 -7.37 -9.01
C LEU A 89 4.30 -7.07 -10.47
N ILE A 90 5.05 -6.15 -11.09
CA ILE A 90 5.00 -5.85 -12.53
C ILE A 90 6.32 -6.28 -13.15
N ASP A 91 6.24 -7.13 -14.16
CA ASP A 91 7.36 -7.42 -15.05
C ASP A 91 7.55 -6.23 -16.00
N GLN A 92 8.64 -5.50 -15.81
CA GLN A 92 8.98 -4.34 -16.62
C GLN A 92 9.36 -4.71 -18.07
N GLY A 93 9.80 -5.94 -18.33
CA GLY A 93 10.08 -6.45 -19.65
C GLY A 93 8.81 -6.59 -20.50
N LYS A 94 7.72 -7.06 -19.89
CA LYS A 94 6.42 -7.27 -20.55
C LYS A 94 5.55 -6.01 -20.60
N CYS A 95 5.75 -5.05 -19.70
CA CYS A 95 4.89 -3.87 -19.61
C CYS A 95 5.01 -3.00 -20.85
N ILE A 96 3.88 -2.68 -21.48
CA ILE A 96 3.78 -1.80 -22.66
C ILE A 96 3.29 -0.38 -22.32
N GLY A 97 3.14 -0.04 -21.05
CA GLY A 97 2.72 1.31 -20.63
C GLY A 97 1.27 1.71 -20.94
N CYS A 98 0.39 0.79 -21.26
CA CYS A 98 -0.98 1.06 -21.74
C CYS A 98 -1.93 1.69 -20.70
N LYS A 99 -1.52 1.88 -19.46
CA LYS A 99 -2.24 2.52 -18.34
C LYS A 99 -3.55 1.82 -17.90
N ARG A 100 -3.98 0.71 -18.51
CA ARG A 100 -5.22 0.00 -18.14
C ARG A 100 -5.23 -0.42 -16.66
N CYS A 101 -4.10 -0.83 -16.12
CA CYS A 101 -3.97 -1.20 -14.70
C CYS A 101 -4.19 -0.02 -13.75
N ALA A 102 -3.86 1.22 -14.15
CA ALA A 102 -4.15 2.42 -13.37
C ALA A 102 -5.66 2.70 -13.33
N ALA A 103 -6.33 2.60 -14.48
CA ALA A 103 -7.78 2.79 -14.57
C ALA A 103 -8.56 1.71 -13.79
N ALA A 104 -8.07 0.46 -13.78
CA ALA A 104 -8.73 -0.65 -13.09
C ALA A 104 -8.47 -0.69 -11.57
N CYS A 105 -7.49 0.03 -11.06
CA CYS A 105 -7.15 -0.01 -9.64
C CYS A 105 -8.02 0.95 -8.82
N PRO A 106 -8.88 0.46 -7.90
CA PRO A 106 -9.75 1.32 -7.11
C PRO A 106 -8.98 2.20 -6.10
N TYR A 107 -7.71 1.90 -5.87
CA TYR A 107 -6.82 2.64 -4.95
C TYR A 107 -5.85 3.57 -5.69
N GLY A 108 -5.87 3.60 -7.02
CA GLY A 108 -4.98 4.41 -7.84
C GLY A 108 -3.49 4.12 -7.60
N ALA A 109 -3.13 2.85 -7.29
CA ALA A 109 -1.76 2.50 -6.90
C ALA A 109 -0.75 2.45 -8.06
N PRO A 110 -1.08 1.95 -9.28
CA PRO A 110 -0.17 2.02 -10.41
C PRO A 110 0.00 3.46 -10.90
N VAL A 111 1.24 3.87 -11.13
CA VAL A 111 1.62 5.19 -11.67
C VAL A 111 2.38 5.01 -12.97
N PHE A 112 2.30 5.96 -13.85
CA PHE A 112 3.06 5.94 -15.10
C PHE A 112 4.41 6.61 -14.90
N ASP A 113 5.48 5.95 -15.32
CA ASP A 113 6.83 6.48 -15.35
C ASP A 113 7.13 6.93 -16.78
N GLU A 114 7.15 8.26 -16.98
CA GLU A 114 7.38 8.85 -18.30
C GLU A 114 8.78 8.56 -18.84
N LYS A 115 9.80 8.52 -17.96
CA LYS A 115 11.17 8.22 -18.38
C LYS A 115 11.30 6.81 -18.96
N LYS A 116 10.60 5.85 -18.37
CA LYS A 116 10.61 4.44 -18.81
C LYS A 116 9.50 4.13 -19.81
N SER A 117 8.53 5.03 -19.98
CA SER A 117 7.28 4.81 -20.74
C SER A 117 6.54 3.55 -20.29
N LYS A 118 6.58 3.24 -18.99
CA LYS A 118 6.01 2.02 -18.38
C LYS A 118 5.25 2.33 -17.11
N MET A 119 4.41 1.37 -16.71
CA MET A 119 3.72 1.46 -15.43
C MET A 119 4.63 1.02 -14.29
N ASP A 120 4.52 1.71 -13.16
CA ASP A 120 5.22 1.38 -11.92
C ASP A 120 4.24 1.34 -10.74
N LYS A 121 4.61 0.65 -9.67
CA LYS A 121 3.86 0.60 -8.41
C LYS A 121 4.72 0.10 -7.26
N CYS A 122 4.22 0.21 -6.04
CA CYS A 122 4.86 -0.38 -4.86
C CYS A 122 5.15 -1.88 -5.08
N THR A 123 6.37 -2.30 -4.76
CA THR A 123 6.85 -3.70 -4.78
C THR A 123 6.88 -4.33 -3.39
N PHE A 124 6.34 -3.65 -2.38
CA PHE A 124 6.46 -3.99 -0.96
C PHE A 124 7.93 -4.03 -0.46
N CYS A 125 8.86 -3.42 -1.19
CA CYS A 125 10.31 -3.53 -0.96
C CYS A 125 10.76 -5.00 -0.84
N ILE A 126 10.34 -5.87 -1.78
CA ILE A 126 10.55 -7.31 -1.70
C ILE A 126 12.03 -7.69 -1.49
N HIS A 127 12.97 -6.92 -2.06
CA HIS A 127 14.41 -7.09 -1.86
C HIS A 127 14.79 -6.95 -0.39
N ARG A 128 14.22 -5.95 0.33
CA ARG A 128 14.45 -5.77 1.77
C ARG A 128 13.80 -6.88 2.58
N LEU A 129 12.55 -7.27 2.22
CA LEU A 129 11.87 -8.37 2.90
C LEU A 129 12.64 -9.69 2.80
N SER A 130 13.29 -9.97 1.67
CA SER A 130 14.13 -11.16 1.48
C SER A 130 15.35 -11.17 2.39
N GLU A 131 15.80 -10.00 2.83
CA GLU A 131 16.90 -9.81 3.79
C GLU A 131 16.41 -9.69 5.24
N GLY A 132 15.10 -9.87 5.49
CA GLY A 132 14.49 -9.71 6.82
C GLY A 132 14.34 -8.24 7.26
N LEU A 133 14.56 -7.30 6.36
CA LEU A 133 14.48 -5.86 6.66
C LEU A 133 13.07 -5.30 6.42
N PRO A 134 12.62 -4.31 7.21
CA PRO A 134 11.33 -3.67 6.99
C PRO A 134 11.32 -2.84 5.70
N PRO A 135 10.15 -2.67 5.03
CA PRO A 135 10.02 -1.75 3.91
C PRO A 135 10.48 -0.34 4.25
N ALA A 136 11.13 0.35 3.31
CA ALA A 136 11.69 1.69 3.52
C ALA A 136 10.69 2.68 4.13
N CYS A 137 9.45 2.69 3.64
CA CYS A 137 8.39 3.57 4.15
C CYS A 137 7.98 3.28 5.61
N VAL A 138 8.11 2.04 6.07
CA VAL A 138 7.90 1.66 7.48
C VAL A 138 9.07 2.16 8.31
N ARG A 139 10.28 1.91 7.84
CA ARG A 139 11.52 2.31 8.54
C ARG A 139 11.63 3.82 8.75
N THR A 140 11.13 4.61 7.80
CA THR A 140 11.22 6.08 7.84
C THR A 140 10.03 6.76 8.52
N CYS A 141 9.04 6.02 9.02
CA CYS A 141 7.87 6.62 9.66
C CYS A 141 8.16 7.02 11.12
N PRO A 142 8.32 8.32 11.44
CA PRO A 142 8.66 8.74 12.80
C PRO A 142 7.52 8.55 13.80
N GLY A 143 6.27 8.58 13.33
CA GLY A 143 5.08 8.37 14.17
C GLY A 143 4.67 6.90 14.30
N TYR A 144 5.41 5.95 13.73
CA TYR A 144 5.05 4.53 13.72
C TYR A 144 3.61 4.26 13.24
N ALA A 145 3.10 5.13 12.36
CA ALA A 145 1.78 4.98 11.78
C ALA A 145 1.67 3.81 10.80
N LEU A 146 2.80 3.37 10.24
CA LEU A 146 2.90 2.28 9.28
C LEU A 146 3.59 1.07 9.89
N TRP A 147 3.02 -0.09 9.65
CA TRP A 147 3.61 -1.38 9.96
C TRP A 147 3.39 -2.38 8.82
N HIS A 148 4.12 -3.47 8.84
CA HIS A 148 3.99 -4.58 7.90
C HIS A 148 4.17 -5.91 8.62
N GLY A 149 3.62 -6.96 8.04
CA GLY A 149 3.76 -8.31 8.57
C GLY A 149 2.96 -9.29 7.73
N LYS A 150 2.94 -10.56 8.12
CA LYS A 150 1.99 -11.51 7.55
C LYS A 150 0.58 -11.05 7.90
N LEU A 151 -0.31 -11.07 6.92
CA LEU A 151 -1.68 -10.58 7.10
C LEU A 151 -2.44 -11.31 8.21
N PRO A 152 -2.32 -12.65 8.36
CA PRO A 152 -2.90 -13.35 9.51
C PRO A 152 -2.38 -12.83 10.86
N ASP A 153 -1.07 -12.58 10.98
CA ASP A 153 -0.48 -12.08 12.23
C ASP A 153 -1.00 -10.67 12.56
N ILE A 154 -1.21 -9.83 11.53
CA ILE A 154 -1.82 -8.51 11.70
C ILE A 154 -3.28 -8.65 12.16
N GLU A 155 -4.06 -9.53 11.54
CA GLU A 155 -5.48 -9.77 11.87
C GLU A 155 -5.64 -10.33 13.28
N GLU A 156 -4.76 -11.21 13.72
CA GLU A 156 -4.75 -11.80 15.07
C GLU A 156 -4.03 -10.90 16.09
N GLN A 157 -3.58 -9.71 15.66
CA GLN A 157 -2.85 -8.75 16.50
C GLN A 157 -1.58 -9.31 17.16
N ARG A 158 -0.94 -10.28 16.52
CA ARG A 158 0.36 -10.83 16.90
C ARG A 158 1.51 -9.89 16.51
N THR A 159 1.35 -8.62 16.77
CA THR A 159 2.36 -7.60 16.47
C THR A 159 3.29 -7.40 17.66
N PRO A 160 4.52 -6.91 17.44
CA PRO A 160 5.45 -6.63 18.53
C PRO A 160 4.84 -5.72 19.62
N PRO A 161 5.30 -5.83 20.88
CA PRO A 161 4.83 -4.98 21.95
C PRO A 161 4.93 -3.49 21.60
N GLY A 162 3.85 -2.74 21.82
CA GLY A 162 3.78 -1.31 21.50
C GLY A 162 3.10 -0.97 20.16
N ILE A 163 2.86 -1.93 19.29
CA ILE A 163 2.03 -1.76 18.11
C ILE A 163 0.60 -2.14 18.47
N TYR A 164 -0.25 -1.21 18.40
CA TYR A 164 -1.55 -1.03 19.05
C TYR A 164 -2.55 -2.18 18.92
N ARG A 165 -3.09 -2.62 20.07
CA ARG A 165 -4.27 -3.46 20.19
C ARG A 165 -5.54 -2.60 20.06
N ARG A 166 -5.93 -2.24 18.86
CA ARG A 166 -7.23 -1.59 18.57
C ARG A 166 -8.02 -2.47 17.64
N PRO A 167 -9.35 -2.37 17.62
CA PRO A 167 -10.15 -3.01 16.59
C PRO A 167 -9.60 -2.67 15.22
N LEU A 168 -9.54 -3.67 14.34
CA LEU A 168 -9.02 -3.51 12.98
C LEU A 168 -10.18 -3.44 12.00
N THR A 169 -10.11 -2.50 11.08
CA THR A 169 -11.02 -2.42 9.93
C THR A 169 -10.28 -2.64 8.62
N LYS A 170 -11.01 -3.11 7.61
CA LYS A 170 -10.50 -3.28 6.24
C LYS A 170 -10.68 -2.04 5.38
N THR A 171 -11.36 -1.02 5.90
CA THR A 171 -11.70 0.21 5.17
C THR A 171 -11.64 1.43 6.08
N LEU A 172 -11.55 2.59 5.47
CA LEU A 172 -11.70 3.90 6.09
C LEU A 172 -12.64 4.75 5.21
N PRO A 173 -13.25 5.80 5.75
CA PRO A 173 -14.05 6.72 4.94
C PRO A 173 -13.29 7.19 3.69
N GLY A 174 -13.94 7.06 2.53
CA GLY A 174 -13.33 7.37 1.22
C GLY A 174 -12.27 6.39 0.72
N PHE A 175 -12.08 5.24 1.37
CA PHE A 175 -11.34 4.11 0.82
C PHE A 175 -12.30 3.22 0.01
N ALA A 176 -11.83 2.63 -1.07
CA ALA A 176 -12.67 1.76 -1.90
C ALA A 176 -13.14 0.51 -1.15
N ASP A 177 -14.32 -0.01 -1.51
CA ASP A 177 -14.89 -1.21 -0.89
C ASP A 177 -13.89 -2.38 -0.96
N PRO A 178 -13.49 -2.94 0.18
CA PRO A 178 -12.55 -4.04 0.24
C PRO A 178 -13.05 -5.33 -0.43
N LYS A 179 -14.36 -5.47 -0.63
CA LYS A 179 -14.94 -6.62 -1.34
C LYS A 179 -14.54 -6.66 -2.81
N LEU A 180 -14.18 -5.52 -3.42
CA LEU A 180 -13.80 -5.44 -4.83
C LEU A 180 -12.52 -6.21 -5.17
N THR A 181 -11.56 -6.23 -4.26
CA THR A 181 -10.22 -6.77 -4.58
C THR A 181 -9.54 -7.53 -3.44
N GLY A 182 -10.12 -7.57 -2.25
CA GLY A 182 -9.48 -8.16 -1.07
C GLY A 182 -8.12 -7.50 -0.73
N PRO A 183 -8.08 -6.21 -0.33
CA PRO A 183 -6.82 -5.50 -0.08
C PRO A 183 -6.10 -6.06 1.15
N SER A 184 -4.78 -6.19 1.06
CA SER A 184 -3.91 -6.65 2.16
C SER A 184 -3.48 -5.48 3.04
N VAL A 185 -4.42 -4.65 3.45
CA VAL A 185 -4.23 -3.57 4.42
C VAL A 185 -5.26 -3.68 5.53
N ARG A 186 -4.83 -3.35 6.76
CA ARG A 186 -5.69 -3.22 7.93
C ARG A 186 -5.45 -1.85 8.54
N PHE A 187 -6.53 -1.24 8.96
CA PHE A 187 -6.53 0.08 9.60
C PHE A 187 -6.90 -0.07 11.06
N SER A 188 -6.32 0.74 11.93
CA SER A 188 -6.86 0.90 13.28
C SER A 188 -8.15 1.71 13.22
N GLU A 189 -9.18 1.27 13.93
CA GLU A 189 -10.38 2.08 14.07
C GLU A 189 -10.11 3.30 14.96
N ASN A 190 -10.58 4.45 14.51
CA ASN A 190 -10.69 5.64 15.34
C ASN A 190 -11.96 5.52 16.19
N LYS A 191 -11.81 5.68 17.49
CA LYS A 191 -12.95 5.96 18.38
C LYS A 191 -13.25 7.44 18.38
#